data_e00cd536250944b0d910561c0312363f
#
_entry.id   e00cd536250944b0d910561c0312363f
#
_cell.length_a   1.000
_cell.length_b   1.000
_cell.length_c   1.000
_cell.angle_alpha   90.00
_cell.angle_beta   90.00
_cell.angle_gamma   90.00
#
_symmetry.space_group_name_H-M   'P 1'
#
loop_
_entity.id
_entity.type
_entity.pdbx_description
1 polymer ?
#
loop_
_entity_poly.entity_id
_entity_poly.type
_entity_poly.pdbx_seq_one_letter_code
_entity_poly.pdbx_strand_id
1 'polypeptide(L)'
;MIFPDFEQFQAYATQGNFVPVYQEWLADLDTPVSAWYKVCAGQPYSFLLESVDGGESLGRYSFLGCNPLWVLENRGDRSTQTHRDGTVIDHQGNPFDTLADCLAPYHPVKIPALPPGIGGLFGFWGYELIRWIEPTVPVHPATANDLPDGLWMQVDSLLIFDQVQRKIWAIAYADLRDPTTDVQTAYQQACDRVSQLLHKLTLPLASAPATLPWHPGSAAPPVAYTSNRTPEEFCASVDRAKAHIQAGDIFQVVISQRLNTTYSGDPFDLYRSLRQINPSPYMAYFNFYNWQLIGSSPEVMVKATLADDDPSQPQVATVRPIAGTRPRGKTAAEDTAYEQDLLADPKERAEHVMLVDLGRNDLGRVCLSGTVQVDELMIVER
;
A
#
# COMPACT_ATOMS: atom_id res chain seq x y z
N MET A 1 9.64 26.31 -9.67
CA MET A 1 10.80 25.97 -10.52
C MET A 1 10.89 24.47 -10.58
N ILE A 2 11.07 23.92 -11.78
CA ILE A 2 11.23 22.47 -11.98
C ILE A 2 12.68 22.08 -11.72
N PHE A 3 12.88 20.95 -11.06
CA PHE A 3 14.17 20.36 -10.73
C PHE A 3 14.23 18.90 -11.24
N PRO A 4 15.42 18.41 -11.59
CA PRO A 4 16.65 19.17 -11.84
C PRO A 4 16.49 20.11 -13.05
N ASP A 5 17.39 21.10 -13.20
CA ASP A 5 17.53 21.79 -14.49
C ASP A 5 18.11 20.84 -15.55
N PHE A 6 18.14 21.26 -16.82
CA PHE A 6 18.53 20.35 -17.89
C PHE A 6 20.01 19.89 -17.80
N GLU A 7 20.92 20.74 -17.33
CA GLU A 7 22.33 20.38 -17.16
C GLU A 7 22.50 19.32 -16.06
N GLN A 8 21.84 19.52 -14.92
CA GLN A 8 21.81 18.54 -13.83
C GLN A 8 21.12 17.25 -14.27
N PHE A 9 20.02 17.36 -15.04
CA PHE A 9 19.31 16.20 -15.57
C PHE A 9 20.21 15.35 -16.46
N GLN A 10 21.02 15.96 -17.34
CA GLN A 10 21.96 15.23 -18.18
C GLN A 10 22.98 14.44 -17.34
N ALA A 11 23.45 15.02 -16.23
CA ALA A 11 24.34 14.31 -15.30
C ALA A 11 23.63 13.12 -14.61
N TYR A 12 22.36 13.26 -14.22
CA TYR A 12 21.58 12.16 -13.67
C TYR A 12 21.28 11.08 -14.71
N ALA A 13 21.03 11.42 -15.96
CA ALA A 13 20.79 10.49 -17.05
C ALA A 13 21.98 9.55 -17.35
N THR A 14 23.19 9.86 -16.87
CA THR A 14 24.34 8.95 -16.93
C THR A 14 24.34 7.88 -15.85
N GLN A 15 23.49 8.03 -14.80
CA GLN A 15 23.44 7.15 -13.63
C GLN A 15 22.31 6.11 -13.73
N GLY A 16 21.35 6.33 -14.63
CA GLY A 16 20.21 5.43 -14.84
C GLY A 16 19.34 5.87 -16.00
N ASN A 17 18.31 5.08 -16.27
CA ASN A 17 17.43 5.28 -17.42
C ASN A 17 16.00 5.71 -17.07
N PHE A 18 15.73 5.94 -15.80
CA PHE A 18 14.43 6.39 -15.31
C PHE A 18 14.63 7.52 -14.30
N VAL A 19 14.65 8.76 -14.83
CA VAL A 19 15.14 9.94 -14.10
C VAL A 19 13.98 10.80 -13.64
N PRO A 20 13.82 11.05 -12.31
CA PRO A 20 12.74 11.89 -11.81
C PRO A 20 12.99 13.37 -12.09
N VAL A 21 11.92 14.05 -12.50
CA VAL A 21 11.81 15.51 -12.64
C VAL A 21 10.68 15.92 -11.72
N TYR A 22 10.85 17.00 -10.96
CA TYR A 22 9.87 17.37 -9.94
C TYR A 22 9.76 18.88 -9.72
N GLN A 23 8.65 19.27 -9.09
CA GLN A 23 8.46 20.60 -8.54
C GLN A 23 7.79 20.51 -7.16
N GLU A 24 8.23 21.36 -6.23
CA GLU A 24 7.64 21.49 -4.91
C GLU A 24 6.62 22.63 -4.87
N TRP A 25 5.49 22.39 -4.19
CA TRP A 25 4.47 23.39 -3.87
C TRP A 25 4.14 23.34 -2.38
N LEU A 26 3.49 24.40 -1.87
CA LEU A 26 2.90 24.40 -0.54
C LEU A 26 1.60 23.58 -0.54
N ALA A 27 1.40 22.76 0.48
CA ALA A 27 0.19 21.97 0.70
C ALA A 27 -0.76 22.70 1.68
N ASP A 28 -1.12 23.94 1.38
CA ASP A 28 -1.96 24.79 2.23
C ASP A 28 -3.39 24.94 1.74
N LEU A 29 -3.64 24.67 0.44
CA LEU A 29 -4.96 24.80 -0.20
C LEU A 29 -5.58 23.45 -0.57
N ASP A 30 -4.80 22.39 -0.67
CA ASP A 30 -5.26 21.07 -1.06
C ASP A 30 -4.94 20.01 -0.01
N THR A 31 -5.85 19.07 0.13
CA THR A 31 -5.66 17.82 0.86
C THR A 31 -5.41 16.67 -0.11
N PRO A 32 -4.87 15.51 0.31
CA PRO A 32 -4.77 14.35 -0.56
C PRO A 32 -6.11 13.95 -1.18
N VAL A 33 -7.21 14.09 -0.44
CA VAL A 33 -8.58 13.82 -0.94
C VAL A 33 -9.00 14.82 -2.02
N SER A 34 -8.81 16.13 -1.83
CA SER A 34 -9.15 17.13 -2.87
C SER A 34 -8.28 16.97 -4.11
N ALA A 35 -6.99 16.68 -3.93
CA ALA A 35 -6.06 16.42 -5.01
C ALA A 35 -6.44 15.16 -5.81
N TRP A 36 -6.90 14.10 -5.13
CA TRP A 36 -7.40 12.91 -5.83
C TRP A 36 -8.58 13.24 -6.73
N TYR A 37 -9.57 14.01 -6.26
CA TYR A 37 -10.68 14.46 -7.09
C TYR A 37 -10.23 15.28 -8.30
N LYS A 38 -9.23 16.15 -8.15
CA LYS A 38 -8.73 17.02 -9.22
C LYS A 38 -7.87 16.27 -10.25
N VAL A 39 -7.13 15.26 -9.83
CA VAL A 39 -6.11 14.63 -10.67
C VAL A 39 -6.51 13.23 -11.14
N CYS A 40 -7.15 12.44 -10.26
CA CYS A 40 -7.37 11.01 -10.45
C CYS A 40 -8.83 10.63 -10.71
N ALA A 41 -9.81 11.45 -10.30
CA ALA A 41 -11.22 11.13 -10.52
C ALA A 41 -11.53 10.94 -12.01
N GLY A 42 -12.29 9.86 -12.32
CA GLY A 42 -12.63 9.50 -13.70
C GLY A 42 -11.50 8.80 -14.47
N GLN A 43 -10.31 8.61 -13.89
CA GLN A 43 -9.26 7.79 -14.50
C GLN A 43 -9.53 6.31 -14.25
N PRO A 44 -9.34 5.43 -15.25
CA PRO A 44 -9.63 3.99 -15.09
C PRO A 44 -8.73 3.28 -14.09
N TYR A 45 -7.51 3.78 -13.90
CA TYR A 45 -6.55 3.27 -12.95
C TYR A 45 -6.00 4.42 -12.12
N SER A 46 -6.18 4.34 -10.80
CA SER A 46 -5.67 5.35 -9.88
C SER A 46 -5.54 4.80 -8.46
N PHE A 47 -4.78 5.49 -7.63
CA PHE A 47 -4.63 5.15 -6.21
C PHE A 47 -4.50 6.39 -5.34
N LEU A 48 -4.87 6.23 -4.08
CA LEU A 48 -4.54 7.11 -2.97
C LEU A 48 -4.10 6.24 -1.79
N LEU A 49 -2.87 6.45 -1.34
CA LEU A 49 -2.30 5.83 -0.15
C LEU A 49 -2.06 6.92 0.88
N GLU A 50 -2.61 6.75 2.07
CA GLU A 50 -2.44 7.71 3.16
C GLU A 50 -2.02 7.00 4.43
N SER A 51 -1.21 7.68 5.24
CA SER A 51 -1.06 7.35 6.65
C SER A 51 -1.84 8.38 7.46
N VAL A 52 -2.92 7.98 8.10
CA VAL A 52 -3.87 8.90 8.77
C VAL A 52 -3.64 8.93 10.28
N ASP A 53 -3.09 7.86 10.84
CA ASP A 53 -2.79 7.72 12.26
C ASP A 53 -1.35 7.25 12.45
N GLY A 54 -0.73 7.57 13.60
CA GLY A 54 0.62 7.07 13.91
C GLY A 54 1.68 8.16 14.21
N GLY A 55 1.28 9.42 14.40
CA GLY A 55 2.17 10.51 14.76
C GLY A 55 3.13 10.95 13.65
N GLU A 56 4.16 11.74 13.99
CA GLU A 56 5.06 12.37 13.00
C GLU A 56 5.90 11.40 12.18
N SER A 57 6.14 10.19 12.67
CA SER A 57 6.99 9.19 12.00
C SER A 57 6.22 8.29 11.04
N LEU A 58 4.97 7.96 11.33
CA LEU A 58 4.13 7.07 10.51
C LEU A 58 3.16 7.82 9.60
N GLY A 59 2.59 8.93 10.07
CA GLY A 59 1.58 9.71 9.36
C GLY A 59 2.10 10.74 8.35
N ARG A 60 3.35 10.66 7.91
CA ARG A 60 4.01 11.77 7.22
C ARG A 60 3.60 11.92 5.76
N TYR A 61 3.55 10.84 5.00
CA TYR A 61 3.38 10.92 3.56
C TYR A 61 2.05 10.37 3.08
N SER A 62 1.48 11.03 2.06
CA SER A 62 0.39 10.50 1.27
C SER A 62 0.80 10.48 -0.20
N PHE A 63 0.45 9.41 -0.90
CA PHE A 63 0.83 9.18 -2.30
C PHE A 63 -0.43 9.05 -3.16
N LEU A 64 -0.47 9.74 -4.29
CA LEU A 64 -1.54 9.54 -5.24
C LEU A 64 -1.02 9.60 -6.68
N GLY A 65 -1.60 8.78 -7.53
CA GLY A 65 -1.26 8.69 -8.94
C GLY A 65 -2.36 8.06 -9.76
N CYS A 66 -2.28 8.25 -11.05
CA CYS A 66 -3.20 7.67 -12.02
C CYS A 66 -2.52 7.50 -13.39
N ASN A 67 -3.23 6.88 -14.33
CA ASN A 67 -2.79 6.71 -15.70
C ASN A 67 -1.41 6.04 -15.81
N PRO A 68 -1.27 4.79 -15.32
CA PRO A 68 0.00 4.07 -15.29
C PRO A 68 0.62 3.87 -16.69
N LEU A 69 1.93 3.68 -16.75
CA LEU A 69 2.63 3.26 -17.96
C LEU A 69 2.12 1.91 -18.45
N TRP A 70 1.94 1.01 -17.51
CA TRP A 70 1.35 -0.30 -17.72
C TRP A 70 0.70 -0.83 -16.44
N VAL A 71 -0.18 -1.79 -16.64
CA VAL A 71 -0.83 -2.57 -15.59
C VAL A 71 -0.49 -4.04 -15.81
N LEU A 72 -0.09 -4.74 -14.76
CA LEU A 72 0.11 -6.20 -14.77
C LEU A 72 -1.00 -6.86 -13.94
N GLU A 73 -1.86 -7.61 -14.58
CA GLU A 73 -2.90 -8.41 -13.93
C GLU A 73 -2.51 -9.89 -13.94
N ASN A 74 -2.55 -10.53 -12.76
CA ASN A 74 -2.26 -11.95 -12.62
C ASN A 74 -3.50 -12.76 -12.29
N ARG A 75 -3.67 -13.89 -12.99
CA ARG A 75 -4.71 -14.92 -12.77
C ARG A 75 -4.08 -16.30 -12.94
N GLY A 76 -3.90 -16.99 -11.83
CA GLY A 76 -3.24 -18.29 -11.86
C GLY A 76 -1.79 -18.17 -12.29
N ASP A 77 -1.45 -18.87 -13.33
CA ASP A 77 -0.12 -18.92 -13.96
C ASP A 77 0.02 -17.97 -15.16
N ARG A 78 -1.01 -17.20 -15.46
CA ARG A 78 -1.00 -16.20 -16.54
C ARG A 78 -0.97 -14.80 -15.96
N SER A 79 -0.07 -13.97 -16.45
CA SER A 79 -0.01 -12.54 -16.17
C SER A 79 -0.15 -11.76 -17.48
N THR A 80 -1.05 -10.79 -17.51
CA THR A 80 -1.30 -9.95 -18.68
C THR A 80 -0.81 -8.52 -18.37
N GLN A 81 0.17 -8.07 -19.13
CA GLN A 81 0.70 -6.70 -19.05
C GLN A 81 0.03 -5.84 -20.13
N THR A 82 -0.72 -4.83 -19.72
CA THR A 82 -1.39 -3.87 -20.61
C THR A 82 -0.72 -2.51 -20.50
N HIS A 83 -0.14 -2.04 -21.59
CA HIS A 83 0.50 -0.73 -21.66
C HIS A 83 -0.51 0.39 -21.95
N ARG A 84 -0.13 1.62 -21.59
CA ARG A 84 -0.94 2.85 -21.80
C ARG A 84 -1.28 3.08 -23.28
N ASP A 85 -0.42 2.66 -24.19
CA ASP A 85 -0.64 2.74 -25.65
C ASP A 85 -1.54 1.65 -26.22
N GLY A 86 -2.04 0.75 -25.36
CA GLY A 86 -2.90 -0.36 -25.75
C GLY A 86 -2.15 -1.66 -26.10
N THR A 87 -0.83 -1.67 -26.07
CA THR A 87 -0.05 -2.91 -26.26
C THR A 87 -0.32 -3.87 -25.12
N VAL A 88 -0.57 -5.14 -25.46
CA VAL A 88 -0.83 -6.22 -24.51
C VAL A 88 0.23 -7.30 -24.68
N ILE A 89 0.83 -7.72 -23.57
CA ILE A 89 1.83 -8.78 -23.50
C ILE A 89 1.36 -9.81 -22.48
N ASP A 90 1.27 -11.06 -22.91
CA ASP A 90 0.94 -12.18 -22.03
C ASP A 90 2.22 -12.90 -21.59
N HIS A 91 2.28 -13.16 -20.29
CA HIS A 91 3.34 -13.92 -19.65
C HIS A 91 2.75 -15.19 -19.03
N GLN A 92 3.54 -16.25 -18.96
CA GLN A 92 3.18 -17.53 -18.37
C GLN A 92 4.19 -17.93 -17.31
N GLY A 93 3.73 -18.39 -16.15
CA GLY A 93 4.59 -18.90 -15.09
C GLY A 93 4.38 -18.21 -13.76
N ASN A 94 5.45 -18.15 -12.96
CA ASN A 94 5.43 -17.57 -11.62
C ASN A 94 5.21 -16.04 -11.69
N PRO A 95 4.15 -15.52 -11.07
CA PRO A 95 3.83 -14.08 -11.13
C PRO A 95 4.89 -13.18 -10.46
N PHE A 96 5.62 -13.68 -9.47
CA PHE A 96 6.71 -12.93 -8.84
C PHE A 96 7.88 -12.74 -9.79
N ASP A 97 8.27 -13.80 -10.52
CA ASP A 97 9.33 -13.76 -11.53
C ASP A 97 8.91 -12.84 -12.68
N THR A 98 7.66 -12.96 -13.14
CA THR A 98 7.09 -12.07 -14.17
C THR A 98 7.16 -10.60 -13.76
N LEU A 99 6.79 -10.28 -12.52
CA LEU A 99 6.87 -8.90 -12.03
C LEU A 99 8.31 -8.39 -11.97
N ALA A 100 9.25 -9.23 -11.52
CA ALA A 100 10.67 -8.91 -11.49
C ALA A 100 11.21 -8.66 -12.90
N ASP A 101 10.86 -9.48 -13.88
CA ASP A 101 11.25 -9.31 -15.29
C ASP A 101 10.68 -8.03 -15.90
N CYS A 102 9.43 -7.66 -15.58
CA CYS A 102 8.84 -6.40 -15.99
C CYS A 102 9.56 -5.17 -15.41
N LEU A 103 10.18 -5.30 -14.24
CA LEU A 103 10.93 -4.23 -13.57
C LEU A 103 12.41 -4.19 -13.97
N ALA A 104 12.99 -5.30 -14.36
CA ALA A 104 14.42 -5.40 -14.68
C ALA A 104 14.96 -4.33 -15.65
N PRO A 105 14.20 -3.86 -16.67
CA PRO A 105 14.67 -2.79 -17.55
C PRO A 105 14.75 -1.39 -16.91
N TYR A 106 14.17 -1.19 -15.72
CA TYR A 106 14.14 0.12 -15.07
C TYR A 106 15.33 0.29 -14.13
N HIS A 107 16.10 1.34 -14.34
CA HIS A 107 17.21 1.76 -13.48
C HIS A 107 16.92 3.18 -12.97
N PRO A 108 16.08 3.32 -11.93
CA PRO A 108 15.67 4.63 -11.44
C PRO A 108 16.83 5.36 -10.78
N VAL A 109 16.95 6.65 -11.08
CA VAL A 109 17.96 7.51 -10.47
C VAL A 109 17.43 8.06 -9.16
N LYS A 110 18.23 7.99 -8.10
CA LYS A 110 17.92 8.55 -6.79
C LYS A 110 18.36 10.01 -6.71
N ILE A 111 17.44 10.90 -6.35
CA ILE A 111 17.74 12.31 -6.07
C ILE A 111 17.58 12.52 -4.55
N PRO A 112 18.64 12.90 -3.81
CA PRO A 112 18.62 13.00 -2.35
C PRO A 112 17.59 13.98 -1.77
N ALA A 113 17.18 14.99 -2.55
CA ALA A 113 16.18 15.97 -2.12
C ALA A 113 14.73 15.43 -2.10
N LEU A 114 14.50 14.28 -2.75
CA LEU A 114 13.16 13.69 -2.82
C LEU A 114 12.89 12.75 -1.64
N PRO A 115 11.62 12.63 -1.21
CA PRO A 115 11.23 11.71 -0.16
C PRO A 115 11.40 10.24 -0.61
N PRO A 116 11.41 9.27 0.30
CA PRO A 116 11.40 7.86 -0.07
C PRO A 116 10.09 7.48 -0.78
N GLY A 117 10.13 6.45 -1.64
CA GLY A 117 8.93 5.92 -2.30
C GLY A 117 8.38 6.78 -3.43
N ILE A 118 9.26 7.52 -4.12
CA ILE A 118 8.89 8.48 -5.17
C ILE A 118 8.36 7.86 -6.47
N GLY A 119 8.23 6.53 -6.55
CA GLY A 119 7.72 5.85 -7.74
C GLY A 119 7.79 4.34 -7.61
N GLY A 120 7.57 3.64 -8.71
CA GLY A 120 7.59 2.19 -8.78
C GLY A 120 6.21 1.60 -9.02
N LEU A 121 5.93 0.51 -8.35
CA LEU A 121 4.69 -0.25 -8.48
C LEU A 121 3.73 0.06 -7.34
N PHE A 122 2.47 0.24 -7.68
CA PHE A 122 1.36 0.39 -6.74
C PHE A 122 0.29 -0.64 -7.08
N GLY A 123 -0.08 -1.47 -6.11
CA GLY A 123 -1.02 -2.55 -6.36
C GLY A 123 -1.16 -3.48 -5.18
N PHE A 124 -1.55 -4.72 -5.44
CA PHE A 124 -1.72 -5.73 -4.40
C PHE A 124 -1.37 -7.13 -4.92
N TRP A 125 -1.03 -8.00 -3.98
CA TRP A 125 -1.04 -9.44 -4.12
C TRP A 125 -2.16 -10.03 -3.25
N GLY A 126 -2.96 -10.91 -3.81
CA GLY A 126 -3.98 -11.66 -3.09
C GLY A 126 -3.39 -12.83 -2.31
N TYR A 127 -4.13 -13.33 -1.31
CA TYR A 127 -3.69 -14.43 -0.46
C TYR A 127 -3.43 -15.73 -1.24
N GLU A 128 -4.14 -15.97 -2.34
CA GLU A 128 -4.01 -17.18 -3.18
C GLU A 128 -2.62 -17.35 -3.80
N LEU A 129 -1.78 -16.31 -3.81
CA LEU A 129 -0.40 -16.39 -4.28
C LEU A 129 0.50 -17.24 -3.37
N ILE A 130 0.03 -17.59 -2.16
CA ILE A 130 0.72 -18.52 -1.26
C ILE A 130 1.10 -19.83 -1.94
N ARG A 131 0.33 -20.29 -2.92
CA ARG A 131 0.61 -21.51 -3.70
C ARG A 131 1.92 -21.48 -4.48
N TRP A 132 2.43 -20.29 -4.80
CA TRP A 132 3.72 -20.12 -5.46
C TRP A 132 4.90 -20.13 -4.48
N ILE A 133 4.62 -19.91 -3.19
CA ILE A 133 5.60 -19.91 -2.10
C ILE A 133 5.59 -21.25 -1.38
N GLU A 134 4.40 -21.81 -1.13
CA GLU A 134 4.18 -23.07 -0.42
C GLU A 134 3.42 -24.06 -1.32
N PRO A 135 4.11 -24.89 -2.10
CA PRO A 135 3.50 -25.81 -3.06
C PRO A 135 2.59 -26.88 -2.43
N THR A 136 2.66 -27.09 -1.12
CA THR A 136 1.79 -28.01 -0.38
C THR A 136 0.38 -27.46 -0.16
N VAL A 137 0.18 -26.15 -0.33
CA VAL A 137 -1.15 -25.52 -0.23
C VAL A 137 -1.95 -25.88 -1.48
N PRO A 138 -3.12 -26.55 -1.35
CA PRO A 138 -3.91 -26.93 -2.50
C PRO A 138 -4.46 -25.71 -3.24
N VAL A 139 -4.46 -25.79 -4.55
CA VAL A 139 -5.12 -24.80 -5.42
C VAL A 139 -6.63 -24.94 -5.25
N HIS A 140 -7.29 -23.92 -4.74
CA HIS A 140 -8.74 -23.89 -4.77
C HIS A 140 -9.23 -23.44 -6.15
N PRO A 141 -10.33 -24.02 -6.67
CA PRO A 141 -10.93 -23.55 -7.91
C PRO A 141 -11.33 -22.07 -7.73
N ALA A 142 -11.12 -21.29 -8.79
CA ALA A 142 -11.48 -19.88 -8.82
C ALA A 142 -12.90 -19.68 -8.25
N THR A 143 -13.00 -18.90 -7.21
CA THR A 143 -14.30 -18.56 -6.62
C THR A 143 -15.03 -17.59 -7.54
N ALA A 144 -16.36 -17.56 -7.44
CA ALA A 144 -17.27 -16.78 -8.30
C ALA A 144 -17.03 -15.24 -8.35
N ASN A 145 -16.01 -14.72 -7.72
CA ASN A 145 -15.74 -13.29 -7.65
C ASN A 145 -14.89 -12.74 -8.78
N ASP A 146 -14.37 -13.54 -9.66
CA ASP A 146 -13.56 -13.13 -10.83
C ASP A 146 -12.51 -12.00 -10.59
N LEU A 147 -12.06 -11.83 -9.35
CA LEU A 147 -10.98 -10.90 -9.01
C LEU A 147 -9.64 -11.53 -9.37
N PRO A 148 -8.64 -10.74 -9.81
CA PRO A 148 -7.31 -11.26 -10.09
C PRO A 148 -6.59 -11.67 -8.80
N ASP A 149 -5.61 -12.57 -8.90
CA ASP A 149 -4.73 -12.95 -7.80
C ASP A 149 -3.76 -11.82 -7.43
N GLY A 150 -3.50 -10.91 -8.36
CA GLY A 150 -2.72 -9.70 -8.15
C GLY A 150 -2.91 -8.69 -9.26
N LEU A 151 -2.72 -7.42 -8.95
CA LEU A 151 -2.73 -6.35 -9.92
C LEU A 151 -1.76 -5.24 -9.49
N TRP A 152 -0.88 -4.85 -10.43
CA TRP A 152 0.14 -3.83 -10.21
C TRP A 152 0.11 -2.77 -11.29
N MET A 153 0.27 -1.52 -10.88
CA MET A 153 0.33 -0.35 -11.74
C MET A 153 1.74 0.26 -11.68
N GLN A 154 2.43 0.34 -12.81
CA GLN A 154 3.67 1.11 -12.95
C GLN A 154 3.32 2.55 -13.31
N VAL A 155 3.62 3.48 -12.45
CA VAL A 155 3.38 4.91 -12.71
C VAL A 155 4.66 5.64 -13.06
N ASP A 156 4.54 6.61 -13.97
CA ASP A 156 5.60 7.53 -14.36
C ASP A 156 5.37 8.96 -13.84
N SER A 157 4.28 9.18 -13.13
CA SER A 157 3.97 10.46 -12.52
C SER A 157 3.04 10.31 -11.32
N LEU A 158 3.30 11.07 -10.25
CA LEU A 158 2.53 11.02 -9.01
C LEU A 158 2.65 12.33 -8.22
N LEU A 159 1.75 12.51 -7.28
CA LEU A 159 1.84 13.54 -6.25
C LEU A 159 2.17 12.91 -4.90
N ILE A 160 3.04 13.54 -4.14
CA ILE A 160 3.36 13.16 -2.75
C ILE A 160 3.08 14.34 -1.85
N PHE A 161 2.29 14.13 -0.82
CA PHE A 161 2.05 15.09 0.25
C PHE A 161 2.95 14.77 1.43
N ASP A 162 3.67 15.77 1.95
CA ASP A 162 4.34 15.72 3.25
C ASP A 162 3.48 16.50 4.26
N GLN A 163 2.81 15.78 5.11
CA GLN A 163 1.90 16.36 6.13
C GLN A 163 2.68 17.15 7.19
N VAL A 164 3.93 16.78 7.46
CA VAL A 164 4.79 17.44 8.45
C VAL A 164 5.35 18.75 7.89
N GLN A 165 5.93 18.71 6.69
CA GLN A 165 6.50 19.89 6.05
C GLN A 165 5.47 20.74 5.30
N ARG A 166 4.23 20.25 5.15
CA ARG A 166 3.14 20.89 4.40
C ARG A 166 3.55 21.22 2.96
N LYS A 167 4.12 20.22 2.29
CA LYS A 167 4.59 20.30 0.91
C LYS A 167 3.89 19.29 0.03
N ILE A 168 3.82 19.62 -1.24
CA ILE A 168 3.43 18.70 -2.32
C ILE A 168 4.60 18.59 -3.27
N TRP A 169 5.04 17.38 -3.58
CA TRP A 169 5.90 17.12 -4.73
C TRP A 169 5.04 16.62 -5.88
N ALA A 170 5.11 17.29 -7.03
CA ALA A 170 4.65 16.76 -8.30
C ALA A 170 5.88 16.17 -9.00
N ILE A 171 5.86 14.86 -9.24
CA ILE A 171 7.01 14.11 -9.78
C ILE A 171 6.58 13.44 -11.07
N ALA A 172 7.45 13.49 -12.09
CA ALA A 172 7.32 12.72 -13.31
C ALA A 172 8.68 12.17 -13.72
N TYR A 173 8.70 10.96 -14.29
CA TYR A 173 9.93 10.31 -14.71
C TYR A 173 10.17 10.48 -16.22
N ALA A 174 11.34 10.94 -16.58
CA ALA A 174 11.82 10.82 -17.95
C ALA A 174 12.28 9.38 -18.19
N ASP A 175 11.69 8.73 -19.19
CA ASP A 175 11.98 7.35 -19.58
C ASP A 175 13.03 7.32 -20.70
N LEU A 176 14.21 6.84 -20.38
CA LEU A 176 15.36 6.73 -21.27
C LEU A 176 15.74 5.27 -21.54
N ARG A 177 14.82 4.33 -21.33
CA ARG A 177 15.07 2.90 -21.55
C ARG A 177 15.32 2.57 -23.03
N ASP A 178 14.66 3.27 -23.93
CA ASP A 178 14.98 3.17 -25.36
C ASP A 178 16.20 4.05 -25.66
N PRO A 179 17.33 3.46 -26.07
CA PRO A 179 18.55 4.20 -26.35
C PRO A 179 18.44 5.20 -27.54
N THR A 180 17.37 5.12 -28.31
CA THR A 180 17.08 6.07 -29.40
C THR A 180 16.32 7.29 -28.91
N THR A 181 15.85 7.31 -27.67
CA THR A 181 15.13 8.44 -27.09
C THR A 181 16.06 9.64 -26.94
N ASP A 182 15.66 10.77 -27.52
CA ASP A 182 16.36 12.03 -27.33
C ASP A 182 16.19 12.53 -25.88
N VAL A 183 17.32 12.72 -25.20
CA VAL A 183 17.39 13.07 -23.77
C VAL A 183 16.65 14.38 -23.48
N GLN A 184 16.76 15.38 -24.37
CA GLN A 184 16.07 16.67 -24.20
C GLN A 184 14.57 16.52 -24.35
N THR A 185 14.12 15.72 -25.31
CA THR A 185 12.69 15.42 -25.51
C THR A 185 12.10 14.69 -24.29
N ALA A 186 12.78 13.68 -23.76
CA ALA A 186 12.33 12.96 -22.57
C ALA A 186 12.23 13.87 -21.33
N TYR A 187 13.23 14.74 -21.15
CA TYR A 187 13.20 15.75 -20.09
C TYR A 187 12.02 16.70 -20.23
N GLN A 188 11.79 17.25 -21.43
CA GLN A 188 10.67 18.17 -21.67
C GLN A 188 9.33 17.51 -21.42
N GLN A 189 9.14 16.28 -21.87
CA GLN A 189 7.91 15.52 -21.62
C GLN A 189 7.67 15.28 -20.11
N ALA A 190 8.72 15.04 -19.34
CA ALA A 190 8.60 14.92 -17.88
C ALA A 190 8.23 16.27 -17.24
N CYS A 191 8.85 17.38 -17.67
CA CYS A 191 8.49 18.73 -17.23
C CYS A 191 7.03 19.07 -17.54
N ASP A 192 6.54 18.69 -18.72
CA ASP A 192 5.18 18.92 -19.13
C ASP A 192 4.18 18.14 -18.24
N ARG A 193 4.49 16.87 -17.89
CA ARG A 193 3.67 16.08 -16.97
C ARG A 193 3.65 16.69 -15.56
N VAL A 194 4.78 17.14 -15.03
CA VAL A 194 4.83 17.87 -13.74
C VAL A 194 3.95 19.10 -13.79
N SER A 195 4.08 19.89 -14.86
CA SER A 195 3.29 21.11 -15.05
C SER A 195 1.79 20.82 -15.15
N GLN A 196 1.40 19.74 -15.84
CA GLN A 196 0.01 19.28 -15.95
C GLN A 196 -0.56 18.85 -14.60
N LEU A 197 0.20 18.10 -13.78
CA LEU A 197 -0.22 17.72 -12.44
C LEU A 197 -0.51 18.94 -11.58
N LEU A 198 0.42 19.89 -11.54
CA LEU A 198 0.28 21.13 -10.78
C LEU A 198 -0.85 22.01 -11.31
N HIS A 199 -1.01 22.10 -12.64
CA HIS A 199 -2.13 22.83 -13.22
C HIS A 199 -3.49 22.26 -12.80
N LYS A 200 -3.64 20.93 -12.77
CA LYS A 200 -4.87 20.28 -12.29
C LYS A 200 -5.20 20.68 -10.84
N LEU A 201 -4.20 20.88 -9.98
CA LEU A 201 -4.42 21.33 -8.60
C LEU A 201 -4.98 22.76 -8.54
N THR A 202 -4.68 23.64 -9.51
CA THR A 202 -5.23 25.00 -9.54
C THR A 202 -6.68 25.07 -10.02
N LEU A 203 -7.19 23.99 -10.61
CA LEU A 203 -8.58 23.97 -11.12
C LEU A 203 -9.56 23.75 -9.96
N PRO A 204 -10.79 24.29 -10.09
CA PRO A 204 -11.86 23.92 -9.17
C PRO A 204 -12.21 22.43 -9.32
N LEU A 205 -12.84 21.85 -8.31
CA LEU A 205 -13.39 20.51 -8.42
C LEU A 205 -14.41 20.44 -9.54
N ALA A 206 -14.29 19.46 -10.43
CA ALA A 206 -15.17 19.30 -11.59
C ALA A 206 -16.64 19.04 -11.17
N SER A 207 -16.84 18.42 -10.03
CA SER A 207 -18.13 18.25 -9.35
C SER A 207 -17.93 18.44 -7.86
N ALA A 208 -18.92 18.97 -7.16
CA ALA A 208 -18.88 19.02 -5.71
C ALA A 208 -18.95 17.57 -5.16
N PRO A 209 -17.94 17.10 -4.39
CA PRO A 209 -18.03 15.82 -3.74
C PRO A 209 -19.23 15.79 -2.79
N ALA A 210 -19.81 14.62 -2.59
CA ALA A 210 -20.89 14.48 -1.63
C ALA A 210 -20.44 14.98 -0.24
N THR A 211 -21.27 15.80 0.38
CA THR A 211 -21.09 16.15 1.80
C THR A 211 -21.46 14.92 2.61
N LEU A 212 -20.45 14.35 3.28
CA LEU A 212 -20.68 13.21 4.17
C LEU A 212 -21.04 13.76 5.56
N PRO A 213 -22.30 13.61 6.02
CA PRO A 213 -22.67 14.04 7.36
C PRO A 213 -21.97 13.14 8.38
N TRP A 214 -21.34 13.77 9.37
CA TRP A 214 -20.72 13.06 10.48
C TRP A 214 -21.58 13.24 11.72
N HIS A 215 -22.16 12.13 12.19
CA HIS A 215 -22.96 12.09 13.41
C HIS A 215 -22.34 11.06 14.38
N PRO A 216 -21.36 11.44 15.20
CA PRO A 216 -20.75 10.53 16.16
C PRO A 216 -21.84 10.04 17.15
N GLY A 217 -21.94 8.74 17.31
CA GLY A 217 -22.89 8.10 18.22
C GLY A 217 -24.31 7.88 17.69
N SER A 218 -24.62 8.25 16.44
CA SER A 218 -25.86 7.81 15.81
C SER A 218 -25.73 6.35 15.37
N ALA A 219 -26.59 5.47 15.86
CA ALA A 219 -26.68 4.12 15.33
C ALA A 219 -27.17 4.19 13.87
N ALA A 220 -26.31 3.82 12.92
CA ALA A 220 -26.76 3.62 11.55
C ALA A 220 -27.78 2.46 11.51
N PRO A 221 -28.78 2.51 10.63
CA PRO A 221 -29.67 1.37 10.44
C PRO A 221 -28.82 0.14 10.04
N PRO A 222 -29.18 -1.06 10.53
CA PRO A 222 -28.45 -2.27 10.20
C PRO A 222 -28.45 -2.48 8.68
N VAL A 223 -27.26 -2.65 8.11
CA VAL A 223 -27.10 -2.95 6.70
C VAL A 223 -27.36 -4.44 6.48
N ALA A 224 -28.23 -4.78 5.54
CA ALA A 224 -28.45 -6.16 5.15
C ALA A 224 -27.19 -6.71 4.46
N TYR A 225 -26.70 -7.86 4.89
CA TYR A 225 -25.56 -8.54 4.30
C TYR A 225 -25.81 -10.04 4.19
N THR A 226 -25.04 -10.69 3.35
CA THR A 226 -24.96 -12.15 3.24
C THR A 226 -23.57 -12.62 3.58
N SER A 227 -23.47 -13.72 4.31
CA SER A 227 -22.18 -14.37 4.61
C SER A 227 -21.99 -15.61 3.74
N ASN A 228 -20.74 -15.92 3.41
CA ASN A 228 -20.39 -17.18 2.74
C ASN A 228 -20.39 -18.39 3.70
N ARG A 229 -20.63 -18.19 4.99
CA ARG A 229 -20.72 -19.23 6.02
C ARG A 229 -21.85 -18.90 6.98
N THR A 230 -22.49 -19.94 7.51
CA THR A 230 -23.42 -19.77 8.65
C THR A 230 -22.62 -19.60 9.95
N PRO A 231 -23.23 -19.07 11.04
CA PRO A 231 -22.60 -19.04 12.36
C PRO A 231 -22.14 -20.42 12.83
N GLU A 232 -22.93 -21.46 12.59
CA GLU A 232 -22.64 -22.84 12.98
C GLU A 232 -21.42 -23.39 12.24
N GLU A 233 -21.32 -23.15 10.93
CA GLU A 233 -20.16 -23.54 10.12
C GLU A 233 -18.88 -22.81 10.55
N PHE A 234 -18.99 -21.53 10.92
CA PHE A 234 -17.87 -20.77 11.43
C PHE A 234 -17.40 -21.33 12.79
N CYS A 235 -18.33 -21.57 13.73
CA CYS A 235 -18.02 -22.17 15.04
C CYS A 235 -17.39 -23.56 14.89
N ALA A 236 -17.91 -24.41 14.00
CA ALA A 236 -17.33 -25.75 13.74
C ALA A 236 -15.90 -25.64 13.18
N SER A 237 -15.58 -24.59 12.40
CA SER A 237 -14.20 -24.34 11.94
C SER A 237 -13.29 -23.91 13.09
N VAL A 238 -13.78 -23.09 14.03
CA VAL A 238 -13.05 -22.73 15.25
C VAL A 238 -12.76 -23.96 16.11
N ASP A 239 -13.73 -24.84 16.29
CA ASP A 239 -13.54 -26.07 17.10
C ASP A 239 -12.49 -27.01 16.47
N ARG A 240 -12.49 -27.16 15.16
CA ARG A 240 -11.44 -27.91 14.43
C ARG A 240 -10.06 -27.26 14.61
N ALA A 241 -9.97 -25.93 14.48
CA ALA A 241 -8.73 -25.22 14.71
C ALA A 241 -8.17 -25.43 16.12
N LYS A 242 -9.05 -25.37 17.14
CA LYS A 242 -8.69 -25.65 18.54
C LYS A 242 -8.19 -27.09 18.73
N ALA A 243 -8.80 -28.07 18.05
CA ALA A 243 -8.34 -29.46 18.09
C ALA A 243 -6.92 -29.61 17.50
N HIS A 244 -6.60 -28.95 16.38
CA HIS A 244 -5.26 -28.95 15.80
C HIS A 244 -4.23 -28.27 16.72
N ILE A 245 -4.60 -27.18 17.41
CA ILE A 245 -3.73 -26.55 18.41
C ILE A 245 -3.45 -27.52 19.58
N GLN A 246 -4.48 -28.22 20.08
CA GLN A 246 -4.30 -29.20 21.16
C GLN A 246 -3.47 -30.41 20.75
N ALA A 247 -3.55 -30.82 19.48
CA ALA A 247 -2.74 -31.90 18.92
C ALA A 247 -1.26 -31.48 18.69
N GLY A 248 -0.95 -30.20 18.73
CA GLY A 248 0.38 -29.67 18.45
C GLY A 248 0.69 -29.51 16.95
N ASP A 249 -0.33 -29.57 16.11
CA ASP A 249 -0.17 -29.43 14.65
C ASP A 249 0.09 -27.96 14.24
N ILE A 250 -0.51 -27.01 14.97
CA ILE A 250 -0.39 -25.56 14.76
C ILE A 250 -0.38 -24.82 16.09
N PHE A 251 0.15 -23.61 16.10
CA PHE A 251 0.10 -22.70 17.25
C PHE A 251 -1.03 -21.67 17.15
N GLN A 252 -1.29 -21.20 15.93
CA GLN A 252 -2.29 -20.17 15.62
C GLN A 252 -2.84 -20.40 14.23
N VAL A 253 -4.09 -20.00 14.01
CA VAL A 253 -4.72 -19.89 12.68
C VAL A 253 -5.76 -18.78 12.69
N VAL A 254 -5.83 -18.03 11.59
CA VAL A 254 -6.86 -17.02 11.37
C VAL A 254 -7.95 -17.61 10.48
N ILE A 255 -9.19 -17.66 11.01
CA ILE A 255 -10.36 -18.13 10.27
C ILE A 255 -11.06 -16.91 9.69
N SER A 256 -11.23 -16.88 8.36
CA SER A 256 -11.91 -15.79 7.67
C SER A 256 -13.33 -16.13 7.27
N GLN A 257 -14.12 -15.09 7.08
CA GLN A 257 -15.41 -15.16 6.40
C GLN A 257 -15.58 -13.95 5.48
N ARG A 258 -16.42 -14.08 4.46
CA ARG A 258 -16.75 -13.00 3.54
C ARG A 258 -18.18 -12.55 3.77
N LEU A 259 -18.35 -11.25 3.97
CA LEU A 259 -19.64 -10.60 4.04
C LEU A 259 -19.87 -9.80 2.74
N ASN A 260 -21.05 -9.96 2.13
CA ASN A 260 -21.43 -9.25 0.92
C ASN A 260 -22.63 -8.35 1.22
N THR A 261 -22.58 -7.13 0.72
CA THR A 261 -23.69 -6.18 0.77
C THR A 261 -23.75 -5.38 -0.52
N THR A 262 -24.90 -4.76 -0.79
CA THR A 262 -25.05 -3.85 -1.92
C THR A 262 -24.72 -2.43 -1.46
N TYR A 263 -23.87 -1.76 -2.22
CA TYR A 263 -23.53 -0.37 -2.06
C TYR A 263 -23.79 0.37 -3.38
N SER A 264 -24.59 1.45 -3.34
CA SER A 264 -24.99 2.22 -4.52
C SER A 264 -24.35 3.61 -4.59
N GLY A 265 -23.50 3.96 -3.62
CA GLY A 265 -22.76 5.22 -3.59
C GLY A 265 -21.46 5.19 -4.40
N ASP A 266 -20.75 6.32 -4.41
CA ASP A 266 -19.41 6.39 -4.96
C ASP A 266 -18.43 5.60 -4.06
N PRO A 267 -17.65 4.64 -4.58
CA PRO A 267 -16.66 3.91 -3.81
C PRO A 267 -15.64 4.79 -3.08
N PHE A 268 -15.33 5.96 -3.64
CA PHE A 268 -14.42 6.90 -2.98
C PHE A 268 -15.06 7.56 -1.74
N ASP A 269 -16.37 7.74 -1.71
CA ASP A 269 -17.09 8.20 -0.53
C ASP A 269 -17.07 7.14 0.60
N LEU A 270 -17.07 5.85 0.23
CA LEU A 270 -16.85 4.77 1.19
C LEU A 270 -15.45 4.84 1.81
N TYR A 271 -14.42 5.08 0.99
CA TYR A 271 -13.06 5.32 1.48
C TYR A 271 -12.99 6.53 2.44
N ARG A 272 -13.60 7.66 2.06
CA ARG A 272 -13.66 8.88 2.89
C ARG A 272 -14.34 8.62 4.24
N SER A 273 -15.41 7.82 4.24
CA SER A 273 -16.10 7.41 5.47
C SER A 273 -15.23 6.49 6.32
N LEU A 274 -14.60 5.49 5.72
CA LEU A 274 -13.70 4.56 6.40
C LEU A 274 -12.51 5.30 7.05
N ARG A 275 -11.93 6.26 6.35
CA ARG A 275 -10.85 7.12 6.84
C ARG A 275 -11.21 7.88 8.12
N GLN A 276 -12.49 8.19 8.32
CA GLN A 276 -12.99 8.90 9.49
C GLN A 276 -13.38 7.95 10.64
N ILE A 277 -13.94 6.78 10.28
CA ILE A 277 -14.43 5.81 11.28
C ILE A 277 -13.30 4.96 11.84
N ASN A 278 -12.37 4.55 10.99
CA ASN A 278 -11.25 3.68 11.33
C ASN A 278 -9.97 4.20 10.70
N PRO A 279 -9.45 5.36 11.15
CA PRO A 279 -8.15 5.86 10.68
C PRO A 279 -7.06 4.85 11.00
N SER A 280 -6.12 4.69 10.07
CA SER A 280 -5.04 3.70 10.22
C SER A 280 -3.76 4.23 9.57
N PRO A 281 -2.58 3.70 9.98
CA PRO A 281 -1.31 4.04 9.38
C PRO A 281 -1.21 3.66 7.89
N TYR A 282 -1.99 2.69 7.45
CA TYR A 282 -1.97 2.18 6.07
C TYR A 282 -3.37 2.21 5.47
N MET A 283 -3.82 3.41 5.08
CA MET A 283 -5.07 3.60 4.35
C MET A 283 -4.80 3.47 2.85
N ALA A 284 -5.64 2.73 2.14
CA ALA A 284 -5.50 2.50 0.71
C ALA A 284 -6.84 2.64 -0.02
N TYR A 285 -6.83 3.37 -1.11
CA TYR A 285 -7.85 3.35 -2.14
C TYR A 285 -7.18 3.05 -3.48
N PHE A 286 -7.58 1.96 -4.11
CA PHE A 286 -7.18 1.64 -5.48
C PHE A 286 -8.42 1.57 -6.36
N ASN A 287 -8.38 2.26 -7.50
CA ASN A 287 -9.34 2.10 -8.58
C ASN A 287 -8.68 1.27 -9.69
N PHE A 288 -9.20 0.07 -9.91
CA PHE A 288 -8.72 -0.88 -10.91
C PHE A 288 -9.75 -1.03 -12.04
N TYR A 289 -10.12 0.09 -12.65
CA TYR A 289 -11.04 0.19 -13.76
C TYR A 289 -12.49 -0.16 -13.38
N ASN A 290 -12.85 -1.43 -13.26
CA ASN A 290 -14.21 -1.92 -13.01
C ASN A 290 -14.45 -2.43 -11.57
N TRP A 291 -13.44 -2.35 -10.71
CA TRP A 291 -13.56 -2.67 -9.29
C TRP A 291 -12.57 -1.83 -8.46
N GLN A 292 -12.82 -1.73 -7.18
CA GLN A 292 -12.00 -0.95 -6.25
C GLN A 292 -11.57 -1.79 -5.06
N LEU A 293 -10.34 -1.53 -4.59
CA LEU A 293 -9.84 -2.04 -3.32
C LEU A 293 -9.75 -0.89 -2.32
N ILE A 294 -10.47 -1.03 -1.21
CA ILE A 294 -10.52 -0.03 -0.13
C ILE A 294 -10.04 -0.69 1.14
N GLY A 295 -8.97 -0.17 1.73
CA GLY A 295 -8.33 -0.77 2.89
C GLY A 295 -8.03 0.23 3.99
N SER A 296 -8.09 -0.26 5.23
CA SER A 296 -7.64 0.40 6.44
C SER A 296 -6.89 -0.64 7.26
N SER A 297 -5.56 -0.63 7.19
CA SER A 297 -4.72 -1.62 7.88
C SER A 297 -3.93 -0.97 9.02
N PRO A 298 -3.97 -1.55 10.22
CA PRO A 298 -3.19 -1.04 11.35
C PRO A 298 -1.73 -1.49 11.29
N GLU A 299 -1.40 -2.49 10.49
CA GLU A 299 -0.13 -3.22 10.59
C GLU A 299 0.56 -3.35 9.23
N VAL A 300 1.88 -3.15 9.25
CA VAL A 300 2.76 -3.44 8.12
C VAL A 300 3.10 -4.93 8.09
N MET A 301 2.93 -5.57 6.95
CA MET A 301 3.34 -6.97 6.78
C MET A 301 4.88 -7.09 6.79
N VAL A 302 5.54 -6.35 5.94
CA VAL A 302 7.00 -6.24 5.86
C VAL A 302 7.39 -4.92 5.20
N LYS A 303 8.47 -4.32 5.68
CA LYS A 303 9.10 -3.15 5.07
C LYS A 303 10.56 -3.50 4.73
N ALA A 304 10.95 -3.27 3.48
CA ALA A 304 12.33 -3.40 3.06
C ALA A 304 12.87 -2.02 2.68
N THR A 305 14.03 -1.65 3.23
CA THR A 305 14.70 -0.38 2.97
C THR A 305 16.17 -0.62 2.67
N LEU A 306 16.79 0.25 1.89
CA LEU A 306 18.24 0.24 1.72
C LEU A 306 18.90 0.71 3.04
N ALA A 307 19.94 0.02 3.47
CA ALA A 307 20.77 0.50 4.57
C ALA A 307 21.48 1.79 4.11
N ASP A 308 21.45 2.81 4.95
CA ASP A 308 22.09 4.12 4.71
C ASP A 308 21.77 4.77 3.36
N ASP A 309 20.63 4.39 2.76
CA ASP A 309 20.22 4.89 1.43
C ASP A 309 21.23 4.59 0.30
N ASP A 310 22.17 3.69 0.50
CA ASP A 310 23.21 3.29 -0.46
C ASP A 310 22.77 2.01 -1.20
N PRO A 311 22.57 2.05 -2.53
CA PRO A 311 22.17 0.87 -3.31
C PRO A 311 23.18 -0.28 -3.29
N SER A 312 24.46 -0.02 -2.94
CA SER A 312 25.49 -1.05 -2.79
C SER A 312 25.41 -1.80 -1.46
N GLN A 313 24.65 -1.27 -0.50
CA GLN A 313 24.46 -1.90 0.80
C GLN A 313 23.30 -2.92 0.78
N PRO A 314 23.34 -3.93 1.66
CA PRO A 314 22.23 -4.86 1.78
C PRO A 314 20.95 -4.16 2.20
N GLN A 315 19.82 -4.69 1.75
CA GLN A 315 18.51 -4.21 2.20
C GLN A 315 18.27 -4.65 3.66
N VAL A 316 17.59 -3.80 4.42
CA VAL A 316 17.11 -4.11 5.76
C VAL A 316 15.63 -4.42 5.68
N ALA A 317 15.24 -5.64 6.02
CA ALA A 317 13.85 -6.06 6.13
C ALA A 317 13.38 -5.94 7.59
N THR A 318 12.27 -5.25 7.79
CA THR A 318 11.66 -5.05 9.11
C THR A 318 10.25 -5.64 9.12
N VAL A 319 9.94 -6.41 10.14
CA VAL A 319 8.58 -6.85 10.50
C VAL A 319 8.22 -6.27 11.86
N ARG A 320 6.95 -5.97 12.06
CA ARG A 320 6.47 -5.35 13.30
C ARG A 320 5.18 -6.03 13.75
N PRO A 321 5.28 -7.19 14.39
CA PRO A 321 4.11 -7.93 14.85
C PRO A 321 3.39 -7.17 15.97
N ILE A 322 2.08 -7.06 15.87
CA ILE A 322 1.20 -6.42 16.85
C ILE A 322 0.33 -7.48 17.48
N ALA A 323 0.29 -7.51 18.81
CA ALA A 323 -0.59 -8.39 19.57
C ALA A 323 -1.04 -7.71 20.86
N GLY A 324 -2.24 -8.03 21.29
CA GLY A 324 -2.83 -7.49 22.50
C GLY A 324 -3.35 -6.06 22.34
N THR A 325 -4.54 -5.80 22.87
CA THR A 325 -5.14 -4.46 22.85
C THR A 325 -5.89 -4.17 24.12
N ARG A 326 -5.97 -2.90 24.47
CA ARG A 326 -6.87 -2.38 25.52
C ARG A 326 -7.60 -1.13 24.98
N PRO A 327 -8.78 -0.83 25.50
CA PRO A 327 -9.47 0.41 25.15
C PRO A 327 -8.61 1.64 25.48
N ARG A 328 -8.81 2.74 24.75
CA ARG A 328 -8.24 4.02 25.13
C ARG A 328 -8.91 4.54 26.41
N GLY A 329 -8.09 5.03 27.33
CA GLY A 329 -8.59 5.70 28.54
C GLY A 329 -9.25 7.05 28.23
N LYS A 330 -10.19 7.44 29.05
CA LYS A 330 -10.78 8.80 29.00
C LYS A 330 -9.84 9.86 29.58
N THR A 331 -8.84 9.43 30.33
CA THR A 331 -7.80 10.27 30.94
C THR A 331 -6.44 9.61 30.76
N ALA A 332 -5.36 10.41 30.86
CA ALA A 332 -4.00 9.90 30.81
C ALA A 332 -3.70 8.84 31.90
N ALA A 333 -4.34 8.98 33.07
CA ALA A 333 -4.18 8.01 34.15
C ALA A 333 -4.83 6.66 33.81
N GLU A 334 -6.03 6.68 33.19
CA GLU A 334 -6.68 5.46 32.70
C GLU A 334 -5.88 4.81 31.58
N ASP A 335 -5.33 5.57 30.61
CA ASP A 335 -4.47 5.04 29.55
C ASP A 335 -3.22 4.34 30.14
N THR A 336 -2.60 4.94 31.16
CA THR A 336 -1.46 4.32 31.85
C THR A 336 -1.85 3.06 32.60
N ALA A 337 -3.04 3.03 33.22
CA ALA A 337 -3.52 1.83 33.90
C ALA A 337 -3.82 0.68 32.90
N TYR A 338 -4.40 0.98 31.74
CA TYR A 338 -4.62 -0.01 30.66
C TYR A 338 -3.32 -0.52 30.06
N GLU A 339 -2.31 0.36 29.89
CA GLU A 339 -0.97 -0.08 29.47
C GLU A 339 -0.35 -1.07 30.46
N GLN A 340 -0.39 -0.75 31.76
CA GLN A 340 0.12 -1.64 32.80
C GLN A 340 -0.63 -2.98 32.83
N ASP A 341 -1.96 -2.95 32.70
CA ASP A 341 -2.79 -4.15 32.63
C ASP A 341 -2.42 -5.02 31.42
N LEU A 342 -2.28 -4.39 30.22
CA LEU A 342 -1.86 -5.08 29.00
C LEU A 342 -0.48 -5.76 29.15
N LEU A 343 0.50 -5.03 29.66
CA LEU A 343 1.86 -5.53 29.86
C LEU A 343 1.97 -6.60 30.96
N ALA A 344 1.03 -6.62 31.90
CA ALA A 344 0.96 -7.62 32.97
C ALA A 344 0.21 -8.89 32.55
N ASP A 345 -0.61 -8.84 31.49
CA ASP A 345 -1.44 -9.96 31.05
C ASP A 345 -0.57 -11.12 30.49
N PRO A 346 -0.54 -12.29 31.11
CA PRO A 346 0.34 -13.39 30.69
C PRO A 346 -0.06 -13.98 29.35
N LYS A 347 -1.35 -13.94 28.97
CA LYS A 347 -1.83 -14.44 27.67
C LYS A 347 -1.35 -13.52 26.56
N GLU A 348 -1.56 -12.20 26.69
CA GLU A 348 -1.17 -11.22 25.67
C GLU A 348 0.35 -11.21 25.47
N ARG A 349 1.10 -11.33 26.55
CA ARG A 349 2.57 -11.45 26.50
C ARG A 349 3.03 -12.72 25.77
N ALA A 350 2.40 -13.86 26.04
CA ALA A 350 2.74 -15.12 25.38
C ALA A 350 2.44 -15.06 23.87
N GLU A 351 1.31 -14.45 23.48
CA GLU A 351 0.94 -14.24 22.08
C GLU A 351 1.96 -13.33 21.39
N HIS A 352 2.34 -12.22 22.01
CA HIS A 352 3.31 -11.29 21.44
C HIS A 352 4.70 -11.97 21.24
N VAL A 353 5.20 -12.70 22.21
CA VAL A 353 6.45 -13.46 22.09
C VAL A 353 6.39 -14.47 20.96
N MET A 354 5.24 -15.17 20.81
CA MET A 354 5.03 -16.14 19.74
C MET A 354 5.08 -15.46 18.36
N LEU A 355 4.45 -14.28 18.20
CA LEU A 355 4.46 -13.54 16.93
C LEU A 355 5.85 -12.95 16.63
N VAL A 356 6.57 -12.45 17.62
CA VAL A 356 7.96 -12.00 17.46
C VAL A 356 8.86 -13.17 17.02
N ASP A 357 8.70 -14.34 17.59
CA ASP A 357 9.48 -15.53 17.22
C ASP A 357 9.16 -16.01 15.80
N LEU A 358 7.88 -15.94 15.39
CA LEU A 358 7.45 -16.19 14.02
C LEU A 358 8.13 -15.21 13.06
N GLY A 359 8.08 -13.90 13.33
CA GLY A 359 8.72 -12.87 12.51
C GLY A 359 10.23 -13.04 12.40
N ARG A 360 10.90 -13.42 13.51
CA ARG A 360 12.34 -13.76 13.50
C ARG A 360 12.64 -14.96 12.61
N ASN A 361 11.80 -15.99 12.65
CA ASN A 361 11.95 -17.18 11.80
C ASN A 361 11.75 -16.82 10.31
N ASP A 362 10.74 -16.01 9.99
CA ASP A 362 10.46 -15.59 8.62
C ASP A 362 11.61 -14.75 8.03
N LEU A 363 12.13 -13.78 8.80
CA LEU A 363 13.32 -13.01 8.42
C LEU A 363 14.55 -13.91 8.31
N GLY A 364 14.73 -14.89 9.22
CA GLY A 364 15.85 -15.81 9.20
C GLY A 364 15.95 -16.67 7.94
N ARG A 365 14.84 -16.88 7.23
CA ARG A 365 14.82 -17.63 5.94
C ARG A 365 15.40 -16.82 4.76
N VAL A 366 15.38 -15.49 4.82
CA VAL A 366 15.74 -14.60 3.70
C VAL A 366 16.89 -13.66 4.02
N CYS A 367 17.19 -13.42 5.30
CA CYS A 367 18.28 -12.55 5.73
C CYS A 367 19.61 -13.29 5.90
N LEU A 368 20.70 -12.54 5.97
CA LEU A 368 22.02 -13.10 6.29
C LEU A 368 22.00 -13.73 7.68
N SER A 369 22.64 -14.91 7.81
CA SER A 369 22.69 -15.61 9.07
C SER A 369 23.35 -14.76 10.18
N GLY A 370 22.69 -14.69 11.34
CA GLY A 370 23.16 -13.93 12.50
C GLY A 370 22.90 -12.43 12.47
N THR A 371 22.17 -11.91 11.46
CA THR A 371 21.83 -10.46 11.37
C THR A 371 20.44 -10.13 11.92
N VAL A 372 19.58 -11.12 12.15
CA VAL A 372 18.23 -10.91 12.68
C VAL A 372 18.30 -10.53 14.15
N GLN A 373 17.78 -9.36 14.50
CA GLN A 373 17.75 -8.85 15.87
C GLN A 373 16.37 -8.29 16.20
N VAL A 374 16.09 -8.15 17.48
CA VAL A 374 14.88 -7.52 18.00
C VAL A 374 15.26 -6.15 18.53
N ASP A 375 14.83 -5.09 17.87
CA ASP A 375 15.17 -3.72 18.24
C ASP A 375 14.29 -3.23 19.41
N GLU A 376 13.01 -3.57 19.39
CA GLU A 376 12.02 -3.18 20.39
C GLU A 376 11.13 -4.39 20.75
N LEU A 377 10.86 -4.58 22.03
CA LEU A 377 10.03 -5.69 22.53
C LEU A 377 9.02 -5.20 23.56
N MET A 378 7.76 -5.60 23.40
CA MET A 378 6.66 -5.28 24.35
C MET A 378 6.47 -3.79 24.62
N ILE A 379 6.59 -2.96 23.57
CA ILE A 379 6.21 -1.55 23.64
C ILE A 379 4.71 -1.41 23.40
N VAL A 380 4.11 -0.39 24.01
CA VAL A 380 2.70 -0.05 23.79
C VAL A 380 2.59 1.21 22.96
N GLU A 381 1.85 1.13 21.86
CA GLU A 381 1.50 2.26 20.99
C GLU A 381 0.11 2.80 21.33
N ARG A 382 -0.06 4.13 21.26
CA ARG A 382 -1.32 4.82 21.63
C ARG A 382 -1.92 5.58 20.45
#